data_bf7d567ab2286761f71c90b0525ef96d
#
_entry.id   bf7d567ab2286761f71c90b0525ef96d
#
_cell.length_a   1.000
_cell.length_b   1.000
_cell.length_c   1.000
_cell.angle_alpha   90.00
_cell.angle_beta   90.00
_cell.angle_gamma   90.00
#
_symmetry.space_group_name_H-M   'P 1'
#
loop_
_entity.id
_entity.type
_entity.pdbx_description
1 polymer ?
#
loop_
_entity_poly.entity_id
_entity_poly.type
_entity_poly.pdbx_seq_one_letter_code
_entity_poly.pdbx_strand_id
1 'polypeptide(L)'
;METTEKKKITFRSFWRLCPARHAVLLISLAWLAVYFLLRENRAVMNFLCKALVRPWHAFAGRLFSVVPFSVTEWVILFLAALGVVLLVLLIVRLIRRRWVKAYRTGMTILSVSAAMFALFCLWWGVLYYSDSFTEQAGLERRDISVQELEIVTRYFAEQASSAGEHVERGEDGVFAVNKDAIFHRSPDIYGGAEQIFPCLAAPAVRAKPVLLSRLLSYIRYTGFFFPYTAEANLNADSPACLLPSTIAHELAHLRGVAREDEANFCAVVACMESGDEDYRYSGALLAYIYLGNALYSADYDAWREVYSTLSENVRADLRANNDYWAQFETPAADVSEKVYESFLQTYGDDRGMQSYGACVDLLTVYYLDTE
;
A
#
# COMPACT_ATOMS: atom_id res chain seq x y z
N MET A 1 8.93 -19.69 -65.09
CA MET A 1 8.10 -18.82 -64.22
C MET A 1 7.55 -19.70 -63.10
N GLU A 2 8.29 -19.78 -61.99
CA GLU A 2 7.85 -20.55 -60.82
C GLU A 2 6.90 -19.67 -60.01
N THR A 3 5.65 -19.97 -59.98
CA THR A 3 4.66 -19.32 -59.13
C THR A 3 4.89 -19.78 -57.72
N THR A 4 5.53 -18.90 -56.89
CA THR A 4 5.67 -19.09 -55.46
C THR A 4 4.28 -19.10 -54.85
N GLU A 5 3.71 -20.27 -54.60
CA GLU A 5 2.50 -20.44 -53.81
C GLU A 5 2.67 -19.78 -52.42
N LYS A 6 2.01 -18.67 -52.19
CA LYS A 6 1.90 -18.04 -50.86
C LYS A 6 1.22 -19.05 -49.95
N LYS A 7 2.00 -19.81 -49.16
CA LYS A 7 1.46 -20.70 -48.11
C LYS A 7 0.48 -19.93 -47.25
N LYS A 8 -0.83 -20.20 -47.38
CA LYS A 8 -1.86 -19.60 -46.55
C LYS A 8 -1.55 -19.95 -45.10
N ILE A 9 -1.32 -18.90 -44.25
CA ILE A 9 -1.16 -19.06 -42.81
C ILE A 9 -2.50 -19.53 -42.28
N THR A 10 -2.60 -20.77 -41.85
CA THR A 10 -3.79 -21.31 -41.19
C THR A 10 -3.69 -21.03 -39.70
N PHE A 11 -4.87 -20.89 -39.02
CA PHE A 11 -4.94 -20.74 -37.57
C PHE A 11 -4.08 -21.79 -36.83
N ARG A 12 -4.10 -23.04 -37.28
CA ARG A 12 -3.31 -24.14 -36.69
C ARG A 12 -1.80 -23.93 -36.85
N SER A 13 -1.34 -23.38 -37.98
CA SER A 13 0.09 -23.07 -38.14
C SER A 13 0.56 -21.89 -37.29
N PHE A 14 -0.33 -20.89 -37.13
CA PHE A 14 -0.10 -19.72 -36.29
C PHE A 14 -0.02 -20.13 -34.81
N TRP A 15 -1.01 -20.91 -34.31
CA TRP A 15 -1.03 -21.41 -32.94
C TRP A 15 0.25 -22.17 -32.57
N ARG A 16 0.76 -22.99 -33.47
CA ARG A 16 1.99 -23.80 -33.27
C ARG A 16 3.26 -22.97 -33.10
N LEU A 17 3.25 -21.67 -33.41
CA LEU A 17 4.42 -20.82 -33.21
C LEU A 17 4.82 -20.68 -31.73
N CYS A 18 3.86 -20.54 -30.83
CA CYS A 18 4.08 -20.43 -29.38
C CYS A 18 2.81 -20.77 -28.57
N PRO A 19 2.40 -22.06 -28.55
CA PRO A 19 1.09 -22.47 -28.01
C PRO A 19 0.89 -22.10 -26.54
N ALA A 20 1.90 -22.31 -25.69
CA ALA A 20 1.82 -21.97 -24.26
C ALA A 20 1.58 -20.46 -24.03
N ARG A 21 2.24 -19.60 -24.81
CA ARG A 21 2.06 -18.14 -24.69
C ARG A 21 0.69 -17.68 -25.13
N HIS A 22 0.18 -18.27 -26.23
CA HIS A 22 -1.21 -18.03 -26.66
C HIS A 22 -2.22 -18.48 -25.61
N ALA A 23 -2.00 -19.66 -25.01
CA ALA A 23 -2.88 -20.18 -23.95
C ALA A 23 -2.86 -19.26 -22.70
N VAL A 24 -1.68 -18.86 -22.22
CA VAL A 24 -1.56 -17.93 -21.08
C VAL A 24 -2.28 -16.61 -21.39
N LEU A 25 -2.06 -16.04 -22.59
CA LEU A 25 -2.72 -14.79 -22.98
C LEU A 25 -4.25 -14.95 -22.99
N LEU A 26 -4.77 -16.02 -23.63
CA LEU A 26 -6.22 -16.24 -23.70
C LEU A 26 -6.85 -16.48 -22.32
N ILE A 27 -6.18 -17.25 -21.45
CA ILE A 27 -6.66 -17.47 -20.07
C ILE A 27 -6.68 -16.15 -19.31
N SER A 28 -5.61 -15.34 -19.40
CA SER A 28 -5.53 -14.03 -18.75
C SER A 28 -6.63 -13.09 -19.26
N LEU A 29 -6.84 -13.01 -20.57
CA LEU A 29 -7.88 -12.16 -21.16
C LEU A 29 -9.29 -12.65 -20.79
N ALA A 30 -9.52 -13.96 -20.74
CA ALA A 30 -10.80 -14.52 -20.31
C ALA A 30 -11.09 -14.19 -18.85
N TRP A 31 -10.07 -14.34 -17.97
CA TRP A 31 -10.20 -13.91 -16.57
C TRP A 31 -10.47 -12.41 -16.44
N LEU A 32 -9.73 -11.56 -17.15
CA LEU A 32 -9.94 -10.12 -17.13
C LEU A 32 -11.35 -9.76 -17.62
N ALA A 33 -11.84 -10.40 -18.68
CA ALA A 33 -13.22 -10.21 -19.14
C ALA A 33 -14.25 -10.58 -18.06
N VAL A 34 -14.09 -11.73 -17.39
CA VAL A 34 -14.96 -12.14 -16.28
C VAL A 34 -14.86 -11.15 -15.11
N TYR A 35 -13.65 -10.73 -14.73
CA TYR A 35 -13.44 -9.76 -13.66
C TYR A 35 -14.16 -8.43 -13.96
N PHE A 36 -13.92 -7.81 -15.12
CA PHE A 36 -14.55 -6.53 -15.47
C PHE A 36 -16.07 -6.61 -15.65
N LEU A 37 -16.61 -7.76 -16.03
CA LEU A 37 -18.06 -7.99 -16.11
C LEU A 37 -18.70 -8.16 -14.73
N LEU A 38 -17.98 -8.75 -13.78
CA LEU A 38 -18.55 -9.13 -12.48
C LEU A 38 -18.07 -8.26 -11.31
N ARG A 39 -17.12 -7.36 -11.51
CA ARG A 39 -16.51 -6.59 -10.39
C ARG A 39 -17.53 -5.77 -9.59
N GLU A 40 -18.60 -5.28 -10.23
CA GLU A 40 -19.68 -4.55 -9.56
C GLU A 40 -20.65 -5.47 -8.78
N ASN A 41 -20.51 -6.79 -8.94
CA ASN A 41 -21.29 -7.75 -8.17
C ASN A 41 -20.60 -8.04 -6.83
N ARG A 42 -21.02 -7.31 -5.80
CA ARG A 42 -20.46 -7.39 -4.46
C ARG A 42 -20.43 -8.80 -3.87
N ALA A 43 -21.49 -9.62 -4.11
CA ALA A 43 -21.53 -11.00 -3.60
C ALA A 43 -20.42 -11.87 -4.23
N VAL A 44 -20.14 -11.69 -5.52
CA VAL A 44 -19.04 -12.39 -6.20
C VAL A 44 -17.70 -11.92 -5.68
N MET A 45 -17.51 -10.61 -5.51
CA MET A 45 -16.25 -10.07 -4.99
C MET A 45 -16.01 -10.49 -3.55
N ASN A 46 -17.02 -10.48 -2.68
CA ASN A 46 -16.94 -11.00 -1.32
C ASN A 46 -16.57 -12.49 -1.28
N PHE A 47 -17.15 -13.28 -2.17
CA PHE A 47 -16.77 -14.69 -2.28
C PHE A 47 -15.31 -14.86 -2.71
N LEU A 48 -14.86 -14.14 -3.74
CA LEU A 48 -13.46 -14.20 -4.20
C LEU A 48 -12.49 -13.68 -3.11
N CYS A 49 -12.85 -12.61 -2.41
CA CYS A 49 -12.06 -12.09 -1.29
C CYS A 49 -11.85 -13.17 -0.21
N LYS A 50 -12.94 -13.80 0.25
CA LYS A 50 -12.91 -14.82 1.30
C LYS A 50 -12.27 -16.15 0.85
N ALA A 51 -12.57 -16.58 -0.38
CA ALA A 51 -12.15 -17.91 -0.85
C ALA A 51 -10.73 -17.93 -1.45
N LEU A 52 -10.24 -16.80 -2.00
CA LEU A 52 -8.98 -16.77 -2.74
C LEU A 52 -8.02 -15.69 -2.19
N VAL A 53 -8.45 -14.42 -2.08
CA VAL A 53 -7.52 -13.31 -1.79
C VAL A 53 -6.96 -13.42 -0.38
N ARG A 54 -7.81 -13.48 0.65
CA ARG A 54 -7.37 -13.60 2.05
C ARG A 54 -6.54 -14.87 2.32
N PRO A 55 -6.94 -16.06 1.84
CA PRO A 55 -6.11 -17.25 1.93
C PRO A 55 -4.75 -17.12 1.24
N TRP A 56 -4.72 -16.45 0.06
CA TRP A 56 -3.46 -16.16 -0.63
C TRP A 56 -2.56 -15.23 0.19
N HIS A 57 -3.09 -14.11 0.68
CA HIS A 57 -2.32 -13.18 1.52
C HIS A 57 -1.80 -13.87 2.77
N ALA A 58 -2.62 -14.69 3.42
CA ALA A 58 -2.20 -15.46 4.60
C ALA A 58 -1.11 -16.48 4.28
N PHE A 59 -1.24 -17.22 3.18
CA PHE A 59 -0.26 -18.21 2.75
C PHE A 59 1.05 -17.56 2.30
N ALA A 60 0.98 -16.59 1.37
CA ALA A 60 2.15 -15.93 0.82
C ALA A 60 2.88 -15.11 1.89
N GLY A 61 2.16 -14.36 2.73
CA GLY A 61 2.74 -13.63 3.86
C GLY A 61 3.54 -14.54 4.80
N ARG A 62 2.99 -15.70 5.19
CA ARG A 62 3.74 -16.68 6.00
C ARG A 62 4.94 -17.26 5.25
N LEU A 63 4.77 -17.62 3.99
CA LEU A 63 5.83 -18.22 3.18
C LEU A 63 7.03 -17.29 3.04
N PHE A 64 6.76 -16.03 2.69
CA PHE A 64 7.83 -15.06 2.48
C PHE A 64 8.36 -14.43 3.77
N SER A 65 7.62 -14.49 4.90
CA SER A 65 8.13 -14.00 6.19
C SER A 65 9.29 -14.82 6.76
N VAL A 66 9.58 -15.99 6.20
CA VAL A 66 10.72 -16.85 6.62
C VAL A 66 12.08 -16.17 6.36
N VAL A 67 12.15 -15.29 5.33
CA VAL A 67 13.38 -14.57 5.00
C VAL A 67 13.36 -13.15 5.56
N PRO A 68 14.49 -12.60 6.04
CA PRO A 68 14.52 -11.29 6.71
C PRO A 68 14.55 -10.10 5.74
N PHE A 69 14.64 -10.32 4.45
CA PHE A 69 14.71 -9.27 3.41
C PHE A 69 13.45 -9.29 2.52
N SER A 70 13.18 -8.19 1.82
CA SER A 70 12.09 -8.09 0.86
C SER A 70 12.32 -8.99 -0.36
N VAL A 71 11.52 -10.05 -0.49
CA VAL A 71 11.49 -10.88 -1.72
C VAL A 71 10.87 -10.08 -2.87
N THR A 72 9.88 -9.25 -2.55
CA THR A 72 9.24 -8.33 -3.50
C THR A 72 10.26 -7.50 -4.25
N GLU A 73 11.24 -6.92 -3.57
CA GLU A 73 12.27 -6.10 -4.19
C GLU A 73 13.05 -6.87 -5.26
N TRP A 74 13.46 -8.10 -4.94
CA TRP A 74 14.15 -8.97 -5.90
C TRP A 74 13.27 -9.39 -7.06
N VAL A 75 11.97 -9.64 -6.81
CA VAL A 75 11.00 -9.93 -7.88
C VAL A 75 10.85 -8.74 -8.81
N ILE A 76 10.71 -7.52 -8.28
CA ILE A 76 10.59 -6.29 -9.07
C ILE A 76 11.86 -6.07 -9.91
N LEU A 77 13.05 -6.16 -9.30
CA LEU A 77 14.33 -6.01 -10.00
C LEU A 77 14.51 -7.06 -11.09
N PHE A 78 14.16 -8.31 -10.82
CA PHE A 78 14.21 -9.38 -11.81
C PHE A 78 13.25 -9.12 -12.98
N LEU A 79 11.99 -8.74 -12.71
CA LEU A 79 11.01 -8.43 -13.74
C LEU A 79 11.42 -7.22 -14.59
N ALA A 80 11.99 -6.18 -13.96
CA ALA A 80 12.53 -5.01 -14.67
C ALA A 80 13.68 -5.41 -15.60
N ALA A 81 14.66 -6.15 -15.09
CA ALA A 81 15.78 -6.65 -15.90
C ALA A 81 15.29 -7.55 -17.05
N LEU A 82 14.38 -8.47 -16.77
CA LEU A 82 13.77 -9.33 -17.79
C LEU A 82 13.03 -8.51 -18.86
N GLY A 83 12.28 -7.49 -18.46
CA GLY A 83 11.58 -6.57 -19.36
C GLY A 83 12.55 -5.86 -20.31
N VAL A 84 13.64 -5.30 -19.79
CA VAL A 84 14.70 -4.67 -20.58
C VAL A 84 15.32 -5.67 -21.58
N VAL A 85 15.69 -6.86 -21.12
CA VAL A 85 16.27 -7.91 -21.99
C VAL A 85 15.29 -8.30 -23.08
N LEU A 86 14.02 -8.53 -22.78
CA LEU A 86 13.01 -8.90 -23.77
C LEU A 86 12.78 -7.78 -24.78
N LEU A 87 12.77 -6.52 -24.35
CA LEU A 87 12.63 -5.36 -25.24
C LEU A 87 13.81 -5.24 -26.19
N VAL A 88 15.04 -5.33 -25.69
CA VAL A 88 16.26 -5.31 -26.51
C VAL A 88 16.26 -6.47 -27.52
N LEU A 89 15.91 -7.69 -27.06
CA LEU A 89 15.80 -8.84 -27.95
C LEU A 89 14.73 -8.64 -29.03
N LEU A 90 13.59 -8.03 -28.70
CA LEU A 90 12.55 -7.72 -29.67
C LEU A 90 13.06 -6.76 -30.73
N ILE A 91 13.68 -5.64 -30.33
CA ILE A 91 14.25 -4.63 -31.25
C ILE A 91 15.31 -5.26 -32.17
N VAL A 92 16.28 -5.98 -31.60
CA VAL A 92 17.34 -6.65 -32.39
C VAL A 92 16.75 -7.67 -33.40
N ARG A 93 15.73 -8.43 -33.00
CA ARG A 93 15.06 -9.40 -33.88
C ARG A 93 14.29 -8.74 -35.02
N LEU A 94 13.64 -7.57 -34.75
CA LEU A 94 12.97 -6.76 -35.76
C LEU A 94 13.98 -6.18 -36.76
N ILE A 95 15.07 -5.57 -36.30
CA ILE A 95 16.13 -5.00 -37.15
C ILE A 95 16.74 -6.10 -38.04
N ARG A 96 17.02 -7.29 -37.47
CA ARG A 96 17.57 -8.44 -38.20
C ARG A 96 16.52 -9.19 -39.03
N ARG A 97 15.28 -8.67 -39.15
CA ARG A 97 14.14 -9.27 -39.88
C ARG A 97 13.85 -10.73 -39.52
N ARG A 98 14.13 -11.12 -38.25
CA ARG A 98 13.83 -12.45 -37.72
C ARG A 98 12.39 -12.54 -37.21
N TRP A 99 11.41 -12.37 -38.08
CA TRP A 99 10.00 -12.16 -37.79
C TRP A 99 9.38 -13.18 -36.83
N VAL A 100 9.63 -14.47 -37.02
CA VAL A 100 9.10 -15.52 -36.13
C VAL A 100 9.68 -15.41 -34.72
N LYS A 101 10.99 -15.09 -34.62
CA LYS A 101 11.62 -14.89 -33.31
C LYS A 101 11.13 -13.59 -32.65
N ALA A 102 10.94 -12.52 -33.41
CA ALA A 102 10.36 -11.26 -32.94
C ALA A 102 8.93 -11.48 -32.42
N TYR A 103 8.09 -12.16 -33.20
CA TYR A 103 6.73 -12.54 -32.81
C TYR A 103 6.71 -13.30 -31.50
N ARG A 104 7.55 -14.36 -31.35
CA ARG A 104 7.64 -15.13 -30.10
C ARG A 104 8.04 -14.27 -28.90
N THR A 105 8.91 -13.28 -29.08
CA THR A 105 9.31 -12.36 -27.99
C THR A 105 8.18 -11.41 -27.65
N GLY A 106 7.55 -10.80 -28.64
CA GLY A 106 6.38 -9.94 -28.43
C GLY A 106 5.25 -10.69 -27.70
N MET A 107 4.98 -11.95 -28.12
CA MET A 107 4.03 -12.78 -27.40
C MET A 107 4.44 -13.12 -25.96
N THR A 108 5.76 -13.25 -25.67
CA THR A 108 6.21 -13.42 -24.28
C THR A 108 5.90 -12.17 -23.47
N ILE A 109 6.26 -10.99 -23.97
CA ILE A 109 5.97 -9.72 -23.29
C ILE A 109 4.48 -9.60 -23.04
N LEU A 110 3.66 -9.75 -24.07
CA LEU A 110 2.21 -9.59 -23.99
C LEU A 110 1.57 -10.60 -23.02
N SER A 111 1.94 -11.88 -23.10
CA SER A 111 1.35 -12.91 -22.24
C SER A 111 1.77 -12.75 -20.76
N VAL A 112 3.01 -12.35 -20.48
CA VAL A 112 3.48 -12.09 -19.11
C VAL A 112 2.78 -10.85 -18.55
N SER A 113 2.74 -9.74 -19.32
CA SER A 113 2.04 -8.53 -18.87
C SER A 113 0.56 -8.76 -18.61
N ALA A 114 -0.12 -9.50 -19.50
CA ALA A 114 -1.54 -9.84 -19.30
C ALA A 114 -1.75 -10.75 -18.08
N ALA A 115 -0.88 -11.72 -17.84
CA ALA A 115 -0.95 -12.59 -16.67
C ALA A 115 -0.70 -11.84 -15.37
N MET A 116 0.30 -10.94 -15.35
CA MET A 116 0.57 -10.09 -14.19
C MET A 116 -0.63 -9.20 -13.88
N PHE A 117 -1.20 -8.53 -14.88
CA PHE A 117 -2.37 -7.69 -14.68
C PHE A 117 -3.60 -8.50 -14.24
N ALA A 118 -3.82 -9.69 -14.82
CA ALA A 118 -4.89 -10.59 -14.42
C ALA A 118 -4.77 -11.04 -12.94
N LEU A 119 -3.55 -11.37 -12.50
CA LEU A 119 -3.26 -11.70 -11.11
C LEU A 119 -3.38 -10.48 -10.19
N PHE A 120 -3.00 -9.29 -10.66
CA PHE A 120 -3.20 -8.05 -9.91
C PHE A 120 -4.69 -7.80 -9.66
N CYS A 121 -5.52 -7.89 -10.69
CA CYS A 121 -6.98 -7.78 -10.54
C CYS A 121 -7.54 -8.81 -9.55
N LEU A 122 -6.98 -10.04 -9.53
CA LEU A 122 -7.40 -11.07 -8.59
C LEU A 122 -6.96 -10.77 -7.15
N TRP A 123 -5.66 -10.52 -6.93
CA TRP A 123 -5.09 -10.42 -5.59
C TRP A 123 -5.26 -9.06 -4.92
N TRP A 124 -5.53 -8.01 -5.72
CA TRP A 124 -5.70 -6.65 -5.23
C TRP A 124 -7.02 -6.02 -5.68
N GLY A 125 -7.32 -6.04 -6.97
CA GLY A 125 -8.52 -5.40 -7.52
C GLY A 125 -9.82 -5.89 -6.91
N VAL A 126 -9.92 -7.17 -6.55
CA VAL A 126 -11.11 -7.75 -5.89
C VAL A 126 -11.43 -7.02 -4.56
N LEU A 127 -10.43 -6.57 -3.81
CA LEU A 127 -10.63 -5.92 -2.52
C LEU A 127 -11.38 -4.59 -2.62
N TYR A 128 -11.16 -3.83 -3.69
CA TYR A 128 -11.85 -2.54 -3.90
C TYR A 128 -13.37 -2.68 -4.16
N TYR A 129 -13.79 -3.86 -4.63
CA TYR A 129 -15.19 -4.15 -4.96
C TYR A 129 -15.87 -5.14 -3.99
N SER A 130 -15.15 -5.58 -2.96
CA SER A 130 -15.71 -6.33 -1.82
C SER A 130 -16.16 -5.37 -0.71
N ASP A 131 -16.76 -5.91 0.35
CA ASP A 131 -17.11 -5.12 1.52
C ASP A 131 -15.84 -4.49 2.09
N SER A 132 -15.90 -3.17 2.32
CA SER A 132 -14.80 -2.41 2.88
C SER A 132 -14.57 -2.75 4.35
N PHE A 133 -13.47 -2.29 4.93
CA PHE A 133 -13.22 -2.50 6.36
C PHE A 133 -14.33 -1.86 7.21
N THR A 134 -14.73 -0.62 6.93
CA THR A 134 -15.78 0.07 7.68
C THR A 134 -17.10 -0.67 7.65
N GLU A 135 -17.50 -1.24 6.48
CA GLU A 135 -18.70 -2.07 6.36
C GLU A 135 -18.59 -3.38 7.16
N GLN A 136 -17.41 -4.03 7.15
CA GLN A 136 -17.18 -5.26 7.90
C GLN A 136 -17.11 -5.03 9.42
N ALA A 137 -16.60 -3.88 9.85
CA ALA A 137 -16.46 -3.47 11.24
C ALA A 137 -17.76 -2.86 11.81
N GLY A 138 -18.74 -2.55 10.95
CA GLY A 138 -19.97 -1.87 11.37
C GLY A 138 -19.75 -0.42 11.80
N LEU A 139 -18.68 0.23 11.28
CA LEU A 139 -18.40 1.62 11.57
C LEU A 139 -19.23 2.53 10.65
N GLU A 140 -19.89 3.51 11.25
CA GLU A 140 -20.64 4.52 10.51
C GLU A 140 -19.77 5.74 10.24
N ARG A 141 -19.86 6.26 9.02
CA ARG A 141 -19.26 7.55 8.65
C ARG A 141 -20.34 8.61 8.73
N ARG A 142 -20.04 9.72 9.39
CA ARG A 142 -20.91 10.90 9.44
C ARG A 142 -20.09 12.17 9.30
N ASP A 143 -20.76 13.23 8.93
CA ASP A 143 -20.15 14.57 8.99
C ASP A 143 -19.79 14.92 10.43
N ILE A 144 -18.65 15.51 10.61
CA ILE A 144 -18.12 15.95 11.91
C ILE A 144 -18.14 17.49 12.00
N SER A 145 -18.36 18.01 13.18
CA SER A 145 -18.22 19.44 13.45
C SER A 145 -16.75 19.81 13.72
N VAL A 146 -16.44 21.10 13.59
CA VAL A 146 -15.10 21.61 13.92
C VAL A 146 -14.76 21.39 15.40
N GLN A 147 -15.77 21.49 16.29
CA GLN A 147 -15.59 21.23 17.71
C GLN A 147 -15.21 19.76 18.01
N GLU A 148 -15.89 18.81 17.35
CA GLU A 148 -15.55 17.39 17.46
C GLU A 148 -14.13 17.11 16.93
N LEU A 149 -13.78 17.70 15.79
CA LEU A 149 -12.44 17.62 15.24
C LEU A 149 -11.37 18.18 16.19
N GLU A 150 -11.63 19.34 16.82
CA GLU A 150 -10.72 19.95 17.78
C GLU A 150 -10.51 19.04 19.00
N ILE A 151 -11.58 18.48 19.57
CA ILE A 151 -11.51 17.58 20.74
C ILE A 151 -10.58 16.41 20.44
N VAL A 152 -10.82 15.70 19.34
CA VAL A 152 -10.03 14.51 19.00
C VAL A 152 -8.60 14.88 18.56
N THR A 153 -8.39 16.04 17.92
CA THR A 153 -7.05 16.55 17.61
C THR A 153 -6.26 16.81 18.89
N ARG A 154 -6.88 17.41 19.90
CA ARG A 154 -6.29 17.67 21.22
C ARG A 154 -5.95 16.39 21.95
N TYR A 155 -6.86 15.41 21.95
CA TYR A 155 -6.60 14.09 22.48
C TYR A 155 -5.33 13.47 21.89
N PHE A 156 -5.19 13.44 20.57
CA PHE A 156 -3.98 12.86 19.95
C PHE A 156 -2.72 13.71 20.14
N ALA A 157 -2.84 15.03 20.29
CA ALA A 157 -1.72 15.88 20.69
C ALA A 157 -1.21 15.51 22.09
N GLU A 158 -2.11 15.21 23.03
CA GLU A 158 -1.79 14.76 24.38
C GLU A 158 -1.22 13.34 24.39
N GLN A 159 -1.83 12.40 23.64
CA GLN A 159 -1.31 11.03 23.50
C GLN A 159 0.11 11.01 22.89
N ALA A 160 0.34 11.77 21.83
CA ALA A 160 1.66 11.87 21.21
C ALA A 160 2.68 12.51 22.17
N SER A 161 2.30 13.56 22.90
CA SER A 161 3.18 14.21 23.86
C SER A 161 3.53 13.28 25.02
N SER A 162 2.54 12.58 25.59
CA SER A 162 2.74 11.63 26.69
C SER A 162 3.59 10.43 26.27
N ALA A 163 3.22 9.74 25.17
CA ALA A 163 3.99 8.60 24.67
C ALA A 163 5.41 9.02 24.24
N GLY A 164 5.57 10.24 23.72
CA GLY A 164 6.84 10.81 23.31
C GLY A 164 7.87 10.99 24.43
N GLU A 165 7.45 10.96 25.69
CA GLU A 165 8.35 10.98 26.86
C GLU A 165 8.98 9.62 27.17
N HIS A 166 8.37 8.52 26.66
CA HIS A 166 8.75 7.15 26.99
C HIS A 166 9.57 6.47 25.88
N VAL A 167 9.71 7.11 24.71
CA VAL A 167 10.48 6.57 23.58
C VAL A 167 11.92 7.03 23.60
N GLU A 168 12.82 6.21 23.02
CA GLU A 168 14.23 6.53 22.90
C GLU A 168 14.46 7.71 21.94
N ARG A 169 15.35 8.65 22.34
CA ARG A 169 15.65 9.87 21.58
C ARG A 169 17.14 10.08 21.41
N GLY A 170 17.52 10.68 20.29
CA GLY A 170 18.88 11.13 20.02
C GLY A 170 19.27 12.37 20.83
N GLU A 171 20.52 12.77 20.72
CA GLU A 171 21.05 14.00 21.34
C GLU A 171 20.34 15.27 20.82
N ASP A 172 19.76 15.22 19.63
CA ASP A 172 18.97 16.27 19.00
C ASP A 172 17.49 16.30 19.45
N GLY A 173 17.12 15.41 20.37
CA GLY A 173 15.75 15.26 20.87
C GLY A 173 14.80 14.55 19.90
N VAL A 174 15.25 14.10 18.73
CA VAL A 174 14.45 13.39 17.74
C VAL A 174 14.34 11.91 18.08
N PHE A 175 13.21 11.29 17.72
CA PHE A 175 12.96 9.85 17.88
C PHE A 175 14.08 9.01 17.24
N ALA A 176 14.74 8.19 18.03
CA ALA A 176 15.96 7.48 17.64
C ALA A 176 15.95 5.97 17.89
N VAL A 177 14.78 5.38 18.02
CA VAL A 177 14.63 3.93 18.24
C VAL A 177 15.25 3.13 17.09
N ASN A 178 15.89 2.03 17.44
CA ASN A 178 16.49 1.14 16.46
C ASN A 178 15.44 0.57 15.50
N LYS A 179 15.55 0.91 14.21
CA LYS A 179 14.61 0.49 13.18
C LYS A 179 14.50 -1.04 13.06
N ASP A 180 15.59 -1.80 13.24
CA ASP A 180 15.54 -3.26 13.21
C ASP A 180 14.68 -3.83 14.34
N ALA A 181 14.71 -3.21 15.53
CA ALA A 181 13.87 -3.59 16.65
C ALA A 181 12.38 -3.32 16.33
N ILE A 182 12.07 -2.20 15.67
CA ILE A 182 10.71 -1.87 15.20
C ILE A 182 10.22 -2.97 14.24
N PHE A 183 11.02 -3.34 13.22
CA PHE A 183 10.67 -4.41 12.29
C PHE A 183 10.47 -5.77 12.99
N HIS A 184 11.26 -6.07 14.02
CA HIS A 184 11.16 -7.33 14.77
C HIS A 184 9.84 -7.46 15.52
N ARG A 185 9.30 -6.36 16.06
CA ARG A 185 8.04 -6.34 16.82
C ARG A 185 6.79 -6.25 15.94
N SER A 186 6.96 -5.94 14.64
CA SER A 186 5.84 -5.75 13.71
C SER A 186 4.83 -6.90 13.59
N PRO A 187 5.17 -8.20 13.82
CA PRO A 187 4.18 -9.28 13.76
C PRO A 187 3.04 -9.16 14.77
N ASP A 188 3.30 -8.58 15.94
CA ASP A 188 2.39 -8.66 17.09
C ASP A 188 1.52 -7.40 17.25
N ILE A 189 1.76 -6.34 16.45
CA ILE A 189 1.14 -5.03 16.66
C ILE A 189 -0.38 -4.99 16.42
N TYR A 190 -0.94 -5.95 15.70
CA TYR A 190 -2.37 -6.02 15.42
C TYR A 190 -3.17 -6.78 16.47
N GLY A 191 -2.52 -7.40 17.47
CA GLY A 191 -3.22 -8.26 18.44
C GLY A 191 -4.37 -7.58 19.18
N GLY A 192 -4.21 -6.33 19.62
CA GLY A 192 -5.28 -5.55 20.24
C GLY A 192 -6.38 -5.16 19.25
N ALA A 193 -6.00 -4.64 18.08
CA ALA A 193 -6.95 -4.25 17.05
C ALA A 193 -7.80 -5.43 16.53
N GLU A 194 -7.25 -6.65 16.46
CA GLU A 194 -7.98 -7.86 16.06
C GLU A 194 -9.03 -8.29 17.10
N GLN A 195 -8.84 -7.94 18.39
CA GLN A 195 -9.85 -8.17 19.43
C GLN A 195 -11.03 -7.21 19.28
N ILE A 196 -10.78 -5.97 18.89
CA ILE A 196 -11.81 -4.95 18.65
C ILE A 196 -12.51 -5.21 17.31
N PHE A 197 -11.74 -5.49 16.27
CA PHE A 197 -12.19 -5.71 14.91
C PHE A 197 -11.78 -7.09 14.39
N PRO A 198 -12.55 -8.16 14.67
CA PRO A 198 -12.21 -9.52 14.23
C PRO A 198 -12.06 -9.69 12.71
N CYS A 199 -12.61 -8.76 11.91
CA CYS A 199 -12.42 -8.74 10.46
C CYS A 199 -10.97 -8.46 10.05
N LEU A 200 -10.12 -7.92 10.94
CA LEU A 200 -8.68 -7.70 10.72
C LEU A 200 -7.83 -8.95 10.98
N ALA A 201 -8.42 -10.05 11.46
CA ALA A 201 -7.66 -11.26 11.78
C ALA A 201 -6.84 -11.77 10.57
N ALA A 202 -5.53 -11.91 10.77
CA ALA A 202 -4.58 -12.39 9.77
C ALA A 202 -3.35 -13.01 10.46
N PRO A 203 -2.48 -13.73 9.72
CA PRO A 203 -1.24 -14.22 10.29
C PRO A 203 -0.34 -13.07 10.78
N ALA A 204 0.31 -13.30 11.91
CA ALA A 204 1.42 -12.48 12.36
C ALA A 204 2.60 -12.64 11.38
N VAL A 205 2.89 -11.61 10.59
CA VAL A 205 3.98 -11.59 9.62
C VAL A 205 4.83 -10.35 9.81
N ARG A 206 6.12 -10.50 9.56
CA ARG A 206 7.08 -9.40 9.72
C ARG A 206 7.05 -8.47 8.50
N ALA A 207 6.93 -7.18 8.73
CA ALA A 207 7.21 -6.15 7.74
C ALA A 207 8.71 -6.11 7.40
N LYS A 208 9.09 -5.66 6.21
CA LYS A 208 10.45 -5.77 5.71
C LYS A 208 11.02 -4.46 5.19
N PRO A 209 12.26 -4.13 5.56
CA PRO A 209 12.96 -3.01 4.95
C PRO A 209 13.29 -3.31 3.48
N VAL A 210 13.14 -2.30 2.63
CA VAL A 210 13.62 -2.31 1.24
C VAL A 210 15.09 -1.90 1.23
N LEU A 211 15.94 -2.65 0.54
CA LEU A 211 17.37 -2.35 0.42
C LEU A 211 17.60 -1.01 -0.32
N LEU A 212 16.82 -0.76 -1.38
CA LEU A 212 16.88 0.46 -2.17
C LEU A 212 15.93 1.55 -1.63
N SER A 213 15.77 1.66 -0.31
CA SER A 213 14.90 2.62 0.37
C SER A 213 15.08 4.06 -0.12
N ARG A 214 16.34 4.49 -0.37
CA ARG A 214 16.61 5.84 -0.88
C ARG A 214 15.91 6.14 -2.20
N LEU A 215 15.72 5.13 -3.09
CA LEU A 215 14.94 5.30 -4.32
C LEU A 215 13.45 5.53 -4.03
N LEU A 216 12.91 4.90 -2.98
CA LEU A 216 11.54 5.14 -2.55
C LEU A 216 11.38 6.58 -2.05
N SER A 217 12.38 7.14 -1.35
CA SER A 217 12.37 8.54 -0.92
C SER A 217 12.29 9.51 -2.10
N TYR A 218 13.03 9.25 -3.21
CA TYR A 218 12.95 10.08 -4.41
C TYR A 218 11.60 10.12 -5.10
N ILE A 219 10.76 9.11 -4.88
CA ILE A 219 9.37 9.06 -5.36
C ILE A 219 8.35 9.29 -4.24
N ARG A 220 8.84 9.70 -3.04
CA ARG A 220 8.05 10.02 -1.84
C ARG A 220 7.17 8.87 -1.34
N TYR A 221 7.64 7.62 -1.48
CA TYR A 221 6.97 6.45 -0.91
C TYR A 221 7.57 6.09 0.45
N THR A 222 6.69 5.95 1.44
CA THR A 222 7.05 5.51 2.80
C THR A 222 7.05 3.99 2.93
N GLY A 223 6.18 3.32 2.18
CA GLY A 223 6.05 1.88 2.10
C GLY A 223 5.14 1.46 0.95
N PHE A 224 4.99 0.17 0.74
CA PHE A 224 4.00 -0.40 -0.16
C PHE A 224 3.75 -1.87 0.15
N PHE A 225 2.49 -2.28 0.05
CA PHE A 225 2.10 -3.68 0.08
C PHE A 225 2.18 -4.28 -1.33
N PHE A 226 2.75 -5.49 -1.46
CA PHE A 226 2.85 -6.15 -2.75
C PHE A 226 1.99 -7.43 -2.78
N PRO A 227 0.84 -7.44 -3.46
CA PRO A 227 -0.17 -8.49 -3.32
C PRO A 227 0.24 -9.86 -3.86
N TYR A 228 1.29 -9.95 -4.68
CA TYR A 228 1.78 -11.23 -5.21
C TYR A 228 2.60 -12.02 -4.20
N THR A 229 3.33 -11.34 -3.33
CA THR A 229 4.10 -11.94 -2.22
C THR A 229 3.46 -11.71 -0.86
N ALA A 230 2.43 -10.85 -0.81
CA ALA A 230 1.77 -10.40 0.42
C ALA A 230 2.79 -9.85 1.45
N GLU A 231 3.80 -9.13 0.98
CA GLU A 231 4.81 -8.48 1.81
C GLU A 231 4.50 -7.01 2.01
N ALA A 232 4.61 -6.54 3.26
CA ALA A 232 4.68 -5.15 3.65
C ALA A 232 6.13 -4.68 3.51
N ASN A 233 6.41 -3.80 2.56
CA ASN A 233 7.75 -3.33 2.18
C ASN A 233 7.92 -1.88 2.57
N LEU A 234 8.90 -1.56 3.40
CA LEU A 234 9.06 -0.26 4.02
C LEU A 234 10.31 0.47 3.56
N ASN A 235 10.17 1.77 3.39
CA ASN A 235 11.28 2.68 3.19
C ASN A 235 12.03 2.89 4.52
N ALA A 236 13.10 2.14 4.73
CA ALA A 236 13.91 2.27 5.93
C ALA A 236 14.79 3.53 5.99
N ASP A 237 14.85 4.34 4.90
CA ASP A 237 15.55 5.62 4.85
C ASP A 237 14.69 6.76 5.44
N SER A 238 13.37 6.61 5.46
CA SER A 238 12.42 7.60 6.00
C SER A 238 12.60 7.86 7.51
N PRO A 239 12.12 9.01 8.04
CA PRO A 239 12.19 9.31 9.47
C PRO A 239 11.61 8.21 10.35
N ALA A 240 12.30 7.89 11.43
CA ALA A 240 11.94 6.76 12.28
C ALA A 240 10.63 6.97 13.05
N CYS A 241 10.24 8.22 13.33
CA CYS A 241 9.06 8.54 14.14
C CYS A 241 7.72 8.07 13.51
N LEU A 242 7.65 7.98 12.18
CA LEU A 242 6.47 7.47 11.47
C LEU A 242 6.65 6.05 10.90
N LEU A 243 7.82 5.43 11.07
CA LEU A 243 8.06 4.07 10.58
C LEU A 243 7.12 3.03 11.22
N PRO A 244 6.87 3.01 12.54
CA PRO A 244 5.93 2.06 13.15
C PRO A 244 4.51 2.19 12.60
N SER A 245 3.97 3.40 12.47
CA SER A 245 2.63 3.61 11.93
C SER A 245 2.55 3.27 10.43
N THR A 246 3.61 3.53 9.64
CA THR A 246 3.68 3.08 8.25
C THR A 246 3.71 1.55 8.14
N ILE A 247 4.43 0.87 9.02
CA ILE A 247 4.39 -0.61 9.12
C ILE A 247 2.96 -1.09 9.38
N ALA A 248 2.27 -0.47 10.33
CA ALA A 248 0.89 -0.83 10.65
C ALA A 248 -0.04 -0.63 9.45
N HIS A 249 0.13 0.46 8.69
CA HIS A 249 -0.59 0.74 7.46
C HIS A 249 -0.39 -0.36 6.41
N GLU A 250 0.85 -0.73 6.09
CA GLU A 250 1.14 -1.78 5.11
C GLU A 250 0.63 -3.16 5.57
N LEU A 251 0.61 -3.41 6.87
CA LEU A 251 0.03 -4.61 7.45
C LEU A 251 -1.51 -4.61 7.46
N ALA A 252 -2.17 -3.43 7.37
CA ALA A 252 -3.61 -3.36 7.11
C ALA A 252 -3.95 -3.89 5.72
N HIS A 253 -3.15 -3.57 4.72
CA HIS A 253 -3.31 -4.08 3.36
C HIS A 253 -3.18 -5.62 3.29
N LEU A 254 -2.27 -6.22 4.05
CA LEU A 254 -2.16 -7.69 4.18
C LEU A 254 -3.47 -8.28 4.73
N ARG A 255 -4.18 -7.57 5.59
CA ARG A 255 -5.45 -7.96 6.21
C ARG A 255 -6.65 -7.75 5.28
N GLY A 256 -6.41 -7.28 4.06
CA GLY A 256 -7.43 -7.07 3.03
C GLY A 256 -8.10 -5.70 3.10
N VAL A 257 -7.54 -4.76 3.82
CA VAL A 257 -7.96 -3.36 3.79
C VAL A 257 -7.34 -2.70 2.58
N ALA A 258 -8.10 -2.40 1.53
CA ALA A 258 -7.57 -1.86 0.28
C ALA A 258 -7.61 -0.33 0.22
N ARG A 259 -8.55 0.30 0.91
CA ARG A 259 -8.73 1.75 0.90
C ARG A 259 -7.72 2.42 1.82
N GLU A 260 -7.09 3.49 1.33
CA GLU A 260 -6.02 4.20 2.03
C GLU A 260 -6.50 4.86 3.33
N ASP A 261 -7.69 5.48 3.32
CA ASP A 261 -8.30 6.08 4.49
C ASP A 261 -8.58 5.05 5.60
N GLU A 262 -9.07 3.87 5.22
CA GLU A 262 -9.32 2.76 6.14
C GLU A 262 -8.00 2.14 6.64
N ALA A 263 -6.98 2.03 5.78
CA ALA A 263 -5.67 1.52 6.16
C ALA A 263 -4.97 2.46 7.16
N ASN A 264 -5.08 3.78 6.96
CA ASN A 264 -4.59 4.78 7.91
C ASN A 264 -5.32 4.71 9.26
N PHE A 265 -6.64 4.57 9.24
CA PHE A 265 -7.43 4.36 10.46
C PHE A 265 -7.00 3.08 11.19
N CYS A 266 -6.91 1.96 10.47
CA CYS A 266 -6.46 0.69 11.04
C CYS A 266 -5.04 0.77 11.60
N ALA A 267 -4.15 1.54 10.95
CA ALA A 267 -2.80 1.77 11.43
C ALA A 267 -2.78 2.50 12.77
N VAL A 268 -3.59 3.56 12.91
CA VAL A 268 -3.71 4.30 14.18
C VAL A 268 -4.23 3.37 15.27
N VAL A 269 -5.35 2.67 15.05
CA VAL A 269 -5.91 1.78 16.06
C VAL A 269 -4.93 0.66 16.42
N ALA A 270 -4.29 0.02 15.44
CA ALA A 270 -3.32 -1.04 15.70
C ALA A 270 -2.15 -0.54 16.54
N CYS A 271 -1.64 0.65 16.27
CA CYS A 271 -0.56 1.26 17.03
C CYS A 271 -0.99 1.60 18.46
N MET A 272 -2.16 2.21 18.64
CA MET A 272 -2.68 2.58 19.95
C MET A 272 -2.95 1.36 20.85
N GLU A 273 -3.38 0.25 20.25
CA GLU A 273 -3.75 -0.98 20.95
C GLU A 273 -2.62 -2.04 20.98
N SER A 274 -1.44 -1.72 20.46
CA SER A 274 -0.33 -2.67 20.33
C SER A 274 0.30 -3.08 21.66
N GLY A 275 0.18 -2.24 22.69
CA GLY A 275 0.91 -2.38 23.95
C GLY A 275 2.42 -2.04 23.84
N ASP A 276 2.87 -1.49 22.70
CA ASP A 276 4.25 -1.09 22.41
C ASP A 276 4.35 0.43 22.35
N GLU A 277 5.21 1.03 23.19
CA GLU A 277 5.30 2.50 23.31
C GLU A 277 5.77 3.18 22.03
N ASP A 278 6.69 2.56 21.27
CA ASP A 278 7.17 3.14 20.01
C ASP A 278 6.09 3.16 18.93
N TYR A 279 5.30 2.08 18.86
CA TYR A 279 4.14 2.02 17.97
C TYR A 279 3.04 2.97 18.42
N ARG A 280 2.73 3.02 19.72
CA ARG A 280 1.74 3.95 20.28
C ARG A 280 2.09 5.40 19.98
N TYR A 281 3.35 5.79 20.21
CA TYR A 281 3.84 7.13 19.86
C TYR A 281 3.62 7.44 18.39
N SER A 282 4.08 6.55 17.51
CA SER A 282 4.00 6.74 16.06
C SER A 282 2.56 6.81 15.55
N GLY A 283 1.66 5.99 16.11
CA GLY A 283 0.23 6.02 15.78
C GLY A 283 -0.44 7.31 16.22
N ALA A 284 -0.16 7.77 17.44
CA ALA A 284 -0.68 9.03 17.95
C ALA A 284 -0.16 10.22 17.13
N LEU A 285 1.13 10.20 16.73
CA LEU A 285 1.73 11.22 15.87
C LEU A 285 1.09 11.25 14.48
N LEU A 286 0.84 10.07 13.87
CA LEU A 286 0.17 9.95 12.58
C LEU A 286 -1.25 10.52 12.64
N ALA A 287 -2.02 10.13 13.65
CA ALA A 287 -3.38 10.65 13.88
C ALA A 287 -3.37 12.16 14.05
N TYR A 288 -2.46 12.69 14.90
CA TYR A 288 -2.31 14.13 15.08
C TYR A 288 -2.00 14.85 13.76
N ILE A 289 -1.13 14.29 12.90
CA ILE A 289 -0.81 14.90 11.60
C ILE A 289 -2.07 15.03 10.73
N TYR A 290 -2.88 13.98 10.61
CA TYR A 290 -4.10 14.02 9.80
C TYR A 290 -5.15 14.97 10.36
N LEU A 291 -5.47 14.83 11.65
CA LEU A 291 -6.46 15.66 12.34
C LEU A 291 -6.01 17.11 12.40
N GLY A 292 -4.74 17.36 12.73
CA GLY A 292 -4.16 18.69 12.81
C GLY A 292 -4.16 19.42 11.45
N ASN A 293 -3.87 18.74 10.36
CA ASN A 293 -3.95 19.33 9.00
C ASN A 293 -5.41 19.68 8.64
N ALA A 294 -6.37 18.84 9.02
CA ALA A 294 -7.78 19.11 8.81
C ALA A 294 -8.25 20.30 9.67
N LEU A 295 -7.87 20.32 10.94
CA LEU A 295 -8.19 21.42 11.84
C LEU A 295 -7.54 22.74 11.41
N TYR A 296 -6.28 22.71 10.95
CA TYR A 296 -5.61 23.89 10.36
C TYR A 296 -6.42 24.51 9.21
N SER A 297 -7.00 23.66 8.38
CA SER A 297 -7.80 24.09 7.23
C SER A 297 -9.20 24.57 7.61
N ALA A 298 -9.79 24.01 8.69
CA ALA A 298 -11.13 24.31 9.13
C ALA A 298 -11.18 25.48 10.10
N ASP A 299 -10.24 25.55 11.06
CA ASP A 299 -10.14 26.61 12.09
C ASP A 299 -8.66 26.76 12.51
N TYR A 300 -8.01 27.79 11.96
CA TYR A 300 -6.59 28.07 12.24
C TYR A 300 -6.34 28.45 13.71
N ASP A 301 -7.26 29.16 14.36
CA ASP A 301 -7.06 29.59 15.75
C ASP A 301 -7.18 28.40 16.70
N ALA A 302 -8.16 27.52 16.51
CA ALA A 302 -8.28 26.26 17.24
C ALA A 302 -7.05 25.36 17.03
N TRP A 303 -6.59 25.20 15.77
CA TRP A 303 -5.36 24.48 15.49
C TRP A 303 -4.14 25.06 16.23
N ARG A 304 -3.97 26.38 16.23
CA ARG A 304 -2.84 27.03 16.91
C ARG A 304 -2.86 26.77 18.41
N GLU A 305 -4.04 26.76 19.03
CA GLU A 305 -4.18 26.42 20.44
C GLU A 305 -3.73 24.98 20.70
N VAL A 306 -4.25 24.00 19.94
CA VAL A 306 -3.87 22.59 20.06
C VAL A 306 -2.37 22.40 19.77
N TYR A 307 -1.82 23.01 18.72
CA TYR A 307 -0.40 22.94 18.41
C TYR A 307 0.48 23.46 19.55
N SER A 308 0.00 24.48 20.29
CA SER A 308 0.74 25.04 21.42
C SER A 308 0.89 24.07 22.60
N THR A 309 0.03 23.06 22.71
CA THR A 309 0.08 22.04 23.77
C THR A 309 1.06 20.90 23.50
N LEU A 310 1.51 20.75 22.24
CA LEU A 310 2.49 19.72 21.89
C LEU A 310 3.80 19.88 22.69
N SER A 311 4.34 18.74 23.13
CA SER A 311 5.69 18.72 23.71
C SER A 311 6.76 19.13 22.71
N GLU A 312 7.90 19.61 23.20
CA GLU A 312 9.02 19.98 22.32
C GLU A 312 9.57 18.78 21.55
N ASN A 313 9.51 17.58 22.13
CA ASN A 313 9.89 16.34 21.47
C ASN A 313 9.04 16.05 20.23
N VAL A 314 7.72 16.17 20.34
CA VAL A 314 6.81 15.99 19.20
C VAL A 314 7.06 17.03 18.10
N ARG A 315 7.27 18.29 18.50
CA ARG A 315 7.61 19.36 17.54
C ARG A 315 8.96 19.12 16.85
N ALA A 316 9.94 18.55 17.55
CA ALA A 316 11.24 18.18 16.96
C ALA A 316 11.06 17.09 15.91
N ASP A 317 10.28 16.04 16.20
CA ASP A 317 10.00 14.97 15.24
C ASP A 317 9.22 15.47 14.01
N LEU A 318 8.22 16.35 14.20
CA LEU A 318 7.49 16.96 13.08
C LEU A 318 8.41 17.80 12.19
N ARG A 319 9.30 18.60 12.77
CA ARG A 319 10.31 19.37 12.01
C ARG A 319 11.26 18.44 11.26
N ALA A 320 11.84 17.45 11.92
CA ALA A 320 12.76 16.50 11.30
C ALA A 320 12.11 15.74 10.13
N ASN A 321 10.85 15.33 10.29
CA ASN A 321 10.09 14.69 9.22
C ASN A 321 9.87 15.63 8.02
N ASN A 322 9.46 16.87 8.26
CA ASN A 322 9.25 17.85 7.20
C ASN A 322 10.57 18.19 6.48
N ASP A 323 11.65 18.40 7.22
CA ASP A 323 12.98 18.70 6.67
C ASP A 323 13.51 17.53 5.83
N TYR A 324 13.23 16.30 6.25
CA TYR A 324 13.59 15.11 5.46
C TYR A 324 12.86 15.09 4.13
N TRP A 325 11.53 15.24 4.12
CA TRP A 325 10.73 15.14 2.89
C TRP A 325 10.90 16.34 1.97
N ALA A 326 11.23 17.52 2.47
CA ALA A 326 11.54 18.71 1.67
C ALA A 326 12.73 18.49 0.71
N GLN A 327 13.66 17.57 1.03
CA GLN A 327 14.79 17.21 0.17
C GLN A 327 14.37 16.45 -1.10
N PHE A 328 13.14 15.93 -1.14
CA PHE A 328 12.61 15.07 -2.21
C PHE A 328 11.46 15.72 -2.99
N GLU A 329 11.37 17.04 -2.98
CA GLU A 329 10.50 17.79 -3.88
C GLU A 329 11.11 17.80 -5.29
N THR A 330 10.83 16.76 -6.06
CA THR A 330 11.43 16.51 -7.38
C THR A 330 10.37 16.28 -8.44
N PRO A 331 10.65 16.55 -9.74
CA PRO A 331 9.72 16.21 -10.80
C PRO A 331 9.35 14.72 -10.87
N ALA A 332 10.23 13.83 -10.38
CA ALA A 332 9.94 12.40 -10.29
C ALA A 332 8.88 12.09 -9.23
N ALA A 333 8.92 12.80 -8.10
CA ALA A 333 7.89 12.71 -7.06
C ALA A 333 6.52 13.17 -7.60
N ASP A 334 6.46 14.30 -8.33
CA ASP A 334 5.22 14.82 -8.92
C ASP A 334 4.60 13.83 -9.92
N VAL A 335 5.44 13.17 -10.73
CA VAL A 335 4.96 12.14 -11.67
C VAL A 335 4.44 10.92 -10.92
N SER A 336 5.15 10.48 -9.89
CA SER A 336 4.75 9.35 -9.06
C SER A 336 3.40 9.58 -8.38
N GLU A 337 3.21 10.76 -7.79
CA GLU A 337 1.96 11.16 -7.15
C GLU A 337 0.78 11.14 -8.12
N LYS A 338 0.93 11.74 -9.33
CA LYS A 338 -0.10 11.72 -10.36
C LYS A 338 -0.45 10.30 -10.85
N VAL A 339 0.54 9.44 -10.98
CA VAL A 339 0.32 8.03 -11.37
C VAL A 339 -0.47 7.30 -10.28
N TYR A 340 -0.11 7.52 -9.02
CA TYR A 340 -0.79 6.91 -7.88
C TYR A 340 -2.23 7.42 -7.73
N GLU A 341 -2.45 8.73 -7.84
CA GLU A 341 -3.78 9.33 -7.84
C GLU A 341 -4.68 8.76 -8.96
N SER A 342 -4.14 8.68 -10.19
CA SER A 342 -4.86 8.08 -11.32
C SER A 342 -5.20 6.60 -11.07
N PHE A 343 -4.33 5.86 -10.38
CA PHE A 343 -4.58 4.49 -9.98
C PHE A 343 -5.75 4.40 -8.99
N LEU A 344 -5.75 5.20 -7.92
CA LEU A 344 -6.83 5.22 -6.91
C LEU A 344 -8.18 5.54 -7.57
N GLN A 345 -8.25 6.57 -8.42
CA GLN A 345 -9.45 6.94 -9.15
C GLN A 345 -9.95 5.81 -10.07
N THR A 346 -9.05 5.07 -10.72
CA THR A 346 -9.41 3.94 -11.61
C THR A 346 -10.07 2.80 -10.85
N TYR A 347 -9.73 2.60 -9.58
CA TYR A 347 -10.28 1.55 -8.72
C TYR A 347 -11.43 2.01 -7.82
N GLY A 348 -11.99 3.21 -8.08
CA GLY A 348 -13.23 3.68 -7.46
C GLY A 348 -13.03 4.43 -6.14
N ASP A 349 -11.82 4.83 -5.81
CA ASP A 349 -11.59 5.88 -4.83
C ASP A 349 -11.69 7.24 -5.53
N ASP A 350 -12.95 7.67 -5.78
CA ASP A 350 -13.24 8.94 -6.48
C ASP A 350 -12.70 10.17 -5.74
N ARG A 351 -12.25 9.99 -4.49
CA ARG A 351 -11.69 11.04 -3.64
C ARG A 351 -10.17 11.19 -3.80
N GLY A 352 -9.49 10.17 -4.37
CA GLY A 352 -8.05 10.20 -4.61
C GLY A 352 -7.25 10.62 -3.36
N MET A 353 -6.34 11.57 -3.50
CA MET A 353 -5.57 12.15 -2.37
C MET A 353 -6.44 12.92 -1.34
N GLN A 354 -7.71 13.22 -1.65
CA GLN A 354 -8.68 13.78 -0.67
C GLN A 354 -9.22 12.70 0.29
N SER A 355 -8.79 11.45 0.16
CA SER A 355 -9.13 10.37 1.12
C SER A 355 -8.65 10.65 2.56
N TYR A 356 -7.71 11.59 2.74
CA TYR A 356 -7.33 12.08 4.08
C TYR A 356 -8.51 12.60 4.90
N GLY A 357 -9.48 13.30 4.28
CA GLY A 357 -10.71 13.73 4.95
C GLY A 357 -11.52 12.56 5.53
N ALA A 358 -11.62 11.48 4.78
CA ALA A 358 -12.37 10.30 5.22
C ALA A 358 -11.70 9.52 6.38
N CYS A 359 -10.36 9.54 6.49
CA CYS A 359 -9.65 9.02 7.65
C CYS A 359 -9.90 9.89 8.88
N VAL A 360 -9.92 11.22 8.70
CA VAL A 360 -10.21 12.20 9.75
C VAL A 360 -11.61 11.97 10.33
N ASP A 361 -12.63 11.78 9.46
CA ASP A 361 -13.99 11.50 9.91
C ASP A 361 -14.06 10.21 10.72
N LEU A 362 -13.42 9.13 10.25
CA LEU A 362 -13.39 7.85 10.96
C LEU A 362 -12.70 7.95 12.32
N LEU A 363 -11.54 8.61 12.39
CA LEU A 363 -10.81 8.82 13.64
C LEU A 363 -11.65 9.66 14.61
N THR A 364 -12.25 10.75 14.12
CA THR A 364 -13.03 11.64 14.96
C THR A 364 -14.23 10.92 15.54
N VAL A 365 -15.03 10.25 14.72
CA VAL A 365 -16.23 9.52 15.20
C VAL A 365 -15.83 8.42 16.18
N TYR A 366 -14.85 7.60 15.84
CA TYR A 366 -14.46 6.47 16.66
C TYR A 366 -13.93 6.87 18.04
N TYR A 367 -13.06 7.87 18.11
CA TYR A 367 -12.45 8.28 19.39
C TYR A 367 -13.35 9.21 20.24
N LEU A 368 -14.35 9.88 19.65
CA LEU A 368 -15.38 10.58 20.42
C LEU A 368 -16.33 9.62 21.14
N ASP A 369 -16.65 8.47 20.53
CA ASP A 369 -17.58 7.51 21.09
C ASP A 369 -16.92 6.61 22.16
N THR A 370 -15.60 6.65 22.28
CA THR A 370 -14.80 5.85 23.24
C THR A 370 -14.41 6.63 24.50
N GLU A 371 -14.57 7.95 24.55
CA GLU A 371 -14.45 8.79 25.73
C GLU A 371 -15.81 8.94 26.46
#